data_7e495e34d626bbda4a435d8c15df3f90
#
_entry.id   7e495e34d626bbda4a435d8c15df3f90
#
_cell.length_a   1.000
_cell.length_b   1.000
_cell.length_c   1.000
_cell.angle_alpha   90.00
_cell.angle_beta   90.00
_cell.angle_gamma   90.00
#
_symmetry.space_group_name_H-M   'P 1'
#
loop_
_entity.id
_entity.type
_entity.pdbx_description
1 polymer ?
#
loop_
_entity_poly.entity_id
_entity_poly.type
_entity_poly.pdbx_seq_one_letter_code
_entity_poly.pdbx_strand_id
1 'polypeptide(L)'
;METAAAVFILAALGLVGAQTVAAARFRARILGLAARLHDTPAMRSLEGRLPSLVADFARRAGVEPGAGLRLASFAQDGELRLRKGGRFTRTVAWQVVALGRAGFLWDARQSLGPVQHLRVVDAYVGAEGVLEARLFGSVPVARMSGRDLALGEAFRYLAELPWAPDAILGNPELAWRVTGPDRVEVRLATQGGTARVTFRFDAAGDIVGMEASGRPARDAAGMNATLDWRGTFADYRQIGPRRLPEYGEVGYVWPGTGYEPYFRGRIRDYHVAP
;
A
#
# COMPACT_ATOMS: atom_id res chain seq x y z
N MET A 1 29.40 20.48 -40.67
CA MET A 1 28.00 20.20 -40.28
C MET A 1 27.75 18.72 -40.04
N GLU A 2 28.22 17.81 -40.85
CA GLU A 2 28.00 16.35 -40.74
C GLU A 2 28.60 15.74 -39.46
N THR A 3 29.79 16.15 -39.02
CA THR A 3 30.42 15.65 -37.80
C THR A 3 29.67 16.05 -36.54
N ALA A 4 29.10 17.26 -36.48
CA ALA A 4 28.28 17.69 -35.34
C ALA A 4 26.95 16.93 -35.26
N ALA A 5 26.31 16.63 -36.39
CA ALA A 5 25.10 15.82 -36.46
C ALA A 5 25.36 14.37 -36.02
N ALA A 6 26.48 13.77 -36.44
CA ALA A 6 26.86 12.41 -36.02
C ALA A 6 27.13 12.33 -34.53
N VAL A 7 27.82 13.30 -33.92
CA VAL A 7 28.05 13.37 -32.48
C VAL A 7 26.72 13.49 -31.69
N PHE A 8 25.79 14.34 -32.18
CA PHE A 8 24.49 14.52 -31.56
C PHE A 8 23.65 13.22 -31.62
N ILE A 9 23.65 12.52 -32.74
CA ILE A 9 22.95 11.24 -32.89
C ILE A 9 23.53 10.19 -31.97
N LEU A 10 24.86 10.06 -31.88
CA LEU A 10 25.52 9.12 -30.96
C LEU A 10 25.22 9.43 -29.49
N ALA A 11 25.22 10.70 -29.11
CA ALA A 11 24.86 11.13 -27.75
C ALA A 11 23.39 10.81 -27.44
N ALA A 12 22.47 11.05 -28.37
CA ALA A 12 21.05 10.72 -28.22
C ALA A 12 20.83 9.19 -28.09
N LEU A 13 21.50 8.40 -28.94
CA LEU A 13 21.45 6.92 -28.84
C LEU A 13 22.03 6.41 -27.54
N GLY A 14 23.13 6.98 -27.06
CA GLY A 14 23.72 6.67 -25.74
C GLY A 14 22.76 6.97 -24.59
N LEU A 15 22.08 8.12 -24.63
CA LEU A 15 21.08 8.52 -23.63
C LEU A 15 19.87 7.57 -23.63
N VAL A 16 19.33 7.23 -24.79
CA VAL A 16 18.22 6.26 -24.92
C VAL A 16 18.65 4.89 -24.39
N GLY A 17 19.84 4.43 -24.74
CA GLY A 17 20.40 3.17 -24.22
C GLY A 17 20.52 3.17 -22.69
N ALA A 18 21.06 4.25 -22.10
CA ALA A 18 21.18 4.39 -20.67
C ALA A 18 19.82 4.40 -19.95
N GLN A 19 18.83 5.10 -20.51
CA GLN A 19 17.45 5.13 -19.99
C GLN A 19 16.79 3.74 -20.07
N THR A 20 16.97 3.02 -21.16
CA THR A 20 16.43 1.67 -21.34
C THR A 20 17.00 0.70 -20.29
N VAL A 21 18.32 0.75 -20.05
CA VAL A 21 18.99 -0.06 -19.03
C VAL A 21 18.51 0.33 -17.62
N ALA A 22 18.36 1.62 -17.34
CA ALA A 22 17.85 2.09 -16.03
C ALA A 22 16.41 1.61 -15.77
N ALA A 23 15.55 1.67 -16.78
CA ALA A 23 14.17 1.18 -16.70
C ALA A 23 14.12 -0.35 -16.51
N ALA A 24 14.97 -1.10 -17.23
CA ALA A 24 15.07 -2.56 -17.08
C ALA A 24 15.53 -2.96 -15.68
N ARG A 25 16.55 -2.28 -15.11
CA ARG A 25 17.02 -2.49 -13.74
C ARG A 25 15.92 -2.19 -12.71
N PHE A 26 15.16 -1.13 -12.92
CA PHE A 26 14.05 -0.80 -12.03
C PHE A 26 12.96 -1.86 -12.08
N ARG A 27 12.60 -2.33 -13.27
CA ARG A 27 11.65 -3.44 -13.45
C ARG A 27 12.14 -4.73 -12.77
N ALA A 28 13.41 -5.09 -12.94
CA ALA A 28 14.00 -6.26 -12.29
C ALA A 28 13.93 -6.15 -10.75
N ARG A 29 14.14 -4.96 -10.19
CA ARG A 29 14.00 -4.71 -8.77
C ARG A 29 12.56 -4.93 -8.27
N ILE A 30 11.56 -4.44 -9.02
CA ILE A 30 10.14 -4.65 -8.69
C ILE A 30 9.81 -6.14 -8.68
N LEU A 31 10.26 -6.88 -9.70
CA LEU A 31 10.09 -8.33 -9.78
C LEU A 31 10.79 -9.05 -8.63
N GLY A 32 11.95 -8.60 -8.20
CA GLY A 32 12.64 -9.12 -7.02
C GLY A 32 11.87 -8.90 -5.71
N LEU A 33 11.23 -7.73 -5.55
CA LEU A 33 10.34 -7.47 -4.40
C LEU A 33 9.10 -8.38 -4.44
N ALA A 34 8.48 -8.55 -5.60
CA ALA A 34 7.36 -9.46 -5.78
C ALA A 34 7.73 -10.90 -5.46
N ALA A 35 8.86 -11.39 -5.94
CA ALA A 35 9.37 -12.73 -5.65
C ALA A 35 9.54 -12.95 -4.13
N ARG A 36 10.11 -11.98 -3.40
CA ARG A 36 10.24 -12.06 -1.94
C ARG A 36 8.89 -12.13 -1.22
N LEU A 37 7.82 -11.55 -1.77
CA LEU A 37 6.46 -11.70 -1.23
C LEU A 37 5.90 -13.11 -1.50
N HIS A 38 6.19 -13.70 -2.66
CA HIS A 38 5.81 -15.08 -2.97
C HIS A 38 6.47 -16.11 -2.03
N ASP A 39 7.65 -15.80 -1.51
CA ASP A 39 8.37 -16.65 -0.55
C ASP A 39 7.85 -16.49 0.90
N THR A 40 6.82 -15.68 1.14
CA THR A 40 6.24 -15.53 2.48
C THR A 40 5.45 -16.78 2.89
N PRO A 41 5.35 -17.09 4.19
CA PRO A 41 4.58 -18.24 4.65
C PRO A 41 3.10 -18.08 4.29
N ALA A 42 2.44 -19.21 4.04
CA ALA A 42 0.99 -19.22 3.90
C ALA A 42 0.30 -18.77 5.20
N MET A 43 -0.89 -18.24 5.05
CA MET A 43 -1.74 -17.87 6.18
C MET A 43 -1.98 -19.06 7.11
N ARG A 44 -2.03 -18.80 8.42
CA ARG A 44 -2.38 -19.80 9.45
C ARG A 44 -3.78 -19.51 9.95
N SER A 45 -4.50 -20.54 10.41
CA SER A 45 -5.77 -20.29 11.10
C SER A 45 -5.50 -19.72 12.50
N LEU A 46 -5.94 -18.49 12.73
CA LEU A 46 -5.96 -17.84 14.03
C LEU A 46 -7.37 -17.76 14.61
N GLU A 47 -8.30 -18.53 14.06
CA GLU A 47 -9.69 -18.57 14.54
C GLU A 47 -9.74 -18.93 16.03
N GLY A 48 -10.63 -18.25 16.78
CA GLY A 48 -10.73 -18.37 18.23
C GLY A 48 -9.73 -17.53 19.04
N ARG A 49 -8.75 -16.89 18.39
CA ARG A 49 -7.78 -16.00 19.04
C ARG A 49 -8.02 -14.51 18.77
N LEU A 50 -8.99 -14.20 17.93
CA LEU A 50 -9.27 -12.84 17.47
C LEU A 50 -10.52 -12.27 18.17
N PRO A 51 -10.61 -10.94 18.33
CA PRO A 51 -11.86 -10.30 18.72
C PRO A 51 -12.98 -10.65 17.73
N SER A 52 -14.20 -10.87 18.23
CA SER A 52 -15.35 -11.28 17.41
C SER A 52 -15.61 -10.34 16.24
N LEU A 53 -15.57 -9.00 16.46
CA LEU A 53 -15.78 -8.00 15.39
C LEU A 53 -14.88 -8.26 14.19
N VAL A 54 -13.58 -8.52 14.43
CA VAL A 54 -12.59 -8.72 13.33
C VAL A 54 -12.75 -10.09 12.69
N ALA A 55 -12.99 -11.12 13.49
CA ALA A 55 -13.21 -12.48 12.99
C ALA A 55 -14.48 -12.56 12.14
N ASP A 56 -15.58 -11.95 12.61
CA ASP A 56 -16.85 -11.92 11.90
C ASP A 56 -16.76 -11.09 10.59
N PHE A 57 -16.03 -9.98 10.60
CA PHE A 57 -15.73 -9.21 9.40
C PHE A 57 -15.04 -10.09 8.34
N ALA A 58 -13.97 -10.77 8.71
CA ALA A 58 -13.22 -11.61 7.78
C ALA A 58 -14.04 -12.81 7.27
N ARG A 59 -14.87 -13.44 8.13
CA ARG A 59 -15.80 -14.51 7.69
C ARG A 59 -16.84 -13.98 6.70
N ARG A 60 -17.44 -12.80 6.95
CA ARG A 60 -18.38 -12.16 5.99
C ARG A 60 -17.71 -11.79 4.68
N ALA A 61 -16.40 -11.51 4.71
CA ALA A 61 -15.63 -11.32 3.49
C ALA A 61 -15.42 -12.61 2.69
N GLY A 62 -15.80 -13.78 3.22
CA GLY A 62 -15.67 -15.07 2.56
C GLY A 62 -14.29 -15.72 2.78
N VAL A 63 -13.60 -15.35 3.87
CA VAL A 63 -12.30 -15.98 4.21
C VAL A 63 -12.54 -17.36 4.78
N GLU A 64 -11.83 -18.35 4.25
CA GLU A 64 -11.80 -19.73 4.74
C GLU A 64 -10.52 -19.94 5.59
N PRO A 65 -10.65 -20.19 6.91
CA PRO A 65 -9.49 -20.44 7.75
C PRO A 65 -8.71 -21.67 7.28
N GLY A 66 -7.38 -21.54 7.21
CA GLY A 66 -6.52 -22.66 6.83
C GLY A 66 -6.49 -22.99 5.33
N ALA A 67 -7.02 -22.12 4.45
CA ALA A 67 -7.01 -22.32 2.99
C ALA A 67 -5.61 -22.35 2.35
N GLY A 68 -4.54 -22.18 3.12
CA GLY A 68 -3.16 -22.24 2.63
C GLY A 68 -2.76 -21.09 1.71
N LEU A 69 -3.54 -20.03 1.66
CA LEU A 69 -3.27 -18.87 0.82
C LEU A 69 -2.06 -18.09 1.31
N ARG A 70 -1.29 -17.54 0.38
CA ARG A 70 -0.10 -16.72 0.64
C ARG A 70 -0.29 -15.27 0.28
N LEU A 71 -0.97 -15.00 -0.82
CA LEU A 71 -1.07 -13.67 -1.41
C LEU A 71 -2.50 -13.32 -1.78
N ALA A 72 -2.84 -12.04 -1.62
CA ALA A 72 -3.92 -11.38 -2.32
C ALA A 72 -3.35 -10.37 -3.32
N SER A 73 -4.02 -10.17 -4.44
CA SER A 73 -3.64 -9.17 -5.42
C SER A 73 -4.85 -8.49 -6.04
N PHE A 74 -4.74 -7.20 -6.37
CA PHE A 74 -5.83 -6.43 -6.94
C PHE A 74 -5.34 -5.20 -7.71
N ALA A 75 -6.14 -4.76 -8.66
CA ALA A 75 -5.96 -3.50 -9.35
C ALA A 75 -6.64 -2.36 -8.58
N GLN A 76 -6.10 -1.15 -8.71
CA GLN A 76 -6.67 0.08 -8.15
C GLN A 76 -6.78 1.14 -9.25
N ASP A 77 -7.97 1.75 -9.34
CA ASP A 77 -8.22 2.99 -10.09
C ASP A 77 -8.47 4.10 -9.08
N GLY A 78 -7.60 5.09 -9.05
CA GLY A 78 -7.67 6.13 -8.03
C GLY A 78 -7.02 7.43 -8.44
N GLU A 79 -6.89 8.28 -7.46
CA GLU A 79 -6.24 9.59 -7.57
C GLU A 79 -5.26 9.75 -6.39
N LEU A 80 -4.07 10.21 -6.70
CA LEU A 80 -3.02 10.45 -5.71
C LEU A 80 -2.58 11.91 -5.75
N ARG A 81 -2.44 12.51 -4.58
CA ARG A 81 -1.87 13.83 -4.35
C ARG A 81 -0.51 13.66 -3.70
N LEU A 82 0.54 14.15 -4.34
CA LEU A 82 1.92 13.93 -3.90
C LEU A 82 2.39 14.90 -2.80
N ARG A 83 1.64 15.98 -2.54
CA ARG A 83 1.98 16.99 -1.51
C ARG A 83 0.72 17.68 -1.00
N LYS A 84 0.78 18.21 0.22
CA LYS A 84 -0.30 19.00 0.83
C LYS A 84 -0.77 20.11 -0.12
N GLY A 85 -2.10 20.28 -0.26
CA GLY A 85 -2.71 21.28 -1.12
C GLY A 85 -2.50 21.06 -2.63
N GLY A 86 -1.78 19.99 -3.03
CA GLY A 86 -1.53 19.69 -4.44
C GLY A 86 -2.78 19.20 -5.18
N ARG A 87 -2.71 19.08 -6.48
CA ARG A 87 -3.79 18.50 -7.31
C ARG A 87 -3.78 16.98 -7.20
N PHE A 88 -4.97 16.39 -7.23
CA PHE A 88 -5.11 14.97 -7.48
C PHE A 88 -4.76 14.63 -8.93
N THR A 89 -4.01 13.56 -9.09
CA THR A 89 -3.63 13.01 -10.40
C THR A 89 -4.14 11.57 -10.48
N ARG A 90 -4.80 11.25 -11.59
CA ARG A 90 -5.25 9.88 -11.83
C ARG A 90 -4.08 8.91 -11.73
N THR A 91 -4.30 7.85 -10.97
CA THR A 91 -3.28 6.85 -10.65
C THR A 91 -3.92 5.47 -10.79
N VAL A 92 -3.32 4.63 -11.61
CA VAL A 92 -3.66 3.20 -11.65
C VAL A 92 -2.55 2.42 -10.98
N ALA A 93 -2.90 1.42 -10.20
CA ALA A 93 -1.93 0.62 -9.49
C ALA A 93 -2.30 -0.86 -9.51
N TRP A 94 -1.27 -1.69 -9.35
CA TRP A 94 -1.39 -3.09 -9.01
C TRP A 94 -0.77 -3.31 -7.64
N GLN A 95 -1.50 -4.01 -6.77
CA GLN A 95 -1.04 -4.31 -5.43
C GLN A 95 -1.03 -5.80 -5.17
N VAL A 96 0.01 -6.25 -4.47
CA VAL A 96 0.14 -7.61 -3.92
C VAL A 96 0.31 -7.49 -2.42
N VAL A 97 -0.42 -8.27 -1.65
CA VAL A 97 -0.39 -8.29 -0.18
C VAL A 97 -0.11 -9.71 0.30
N ALA A 98 0.86 -9.85 1.19
CA ALA A 98 1.14 -11.13 1.84
C ALA A 98 0.16 -11.38 3.01
N LEU A 99 -0.34 -12.61 3.12
CA LEU A 99 -1.43 -12.98 4.02
C LEU A 99 -0.97 -13.65 5.32
N GLY A 100 0.14 -14.41 5.28
CA GLY A 100 0.68 -15.12 6.45
C GLY A 100 1.80 -14.36 7.17
N ARG A 101 2.24 -13.24 6.64
CA ARG A 101 3.25 -12.32 7.18
C ARG A 101 2.95 -10.89 6.71
N ALA A 102 3.36 -9.89 7.49
CA ALA A 102 3.18 -8.51 7.05
C ALA A 102 4.06 -8.17 5.84
N GLY A 103 3.44 -7.76 4.75
CA GLY A 103 4.14 -7.37 3.53
C GLY A 103 3.20 -6.99 2.40
N PHE A 104 3.64 -6.03 1.58
CA PHE A 104 2.95 -5.66 0.35
C PHE A 104 3.91 -5.06 -0.66
N LEU A 105 3.46 -5.02 -1.90
CA LEU A 105 4.07 -4.29 -3.01
C LEU A 105 2.97 -3.55 -3.77
N TRP A 106 3.11 -2.24 -3.89
CA TRP A 106 2.24 -1.35 -4.65
C TRP A 106 3.02 -0.73 -5.81
N ASP A 107 2.61 -1.02 -7.04
CA ASP A 107 3.21 -0.52 -8.29
C ASP A 107 2.21 0.41 -8.99
N ALA A 108 2.39 1.70 -8.81
CA ALA A 108 1.49 2.73 -9.29
C ALA A 108 2.05 3.51 -10.48
N ARG A 109 1.15 3.93 -11.36
CA ARG A 109 1.47 4.67 -12.57
C ARG A 109 0.55 5.86 -12.73
N GLN A 110 1.14 7.00 -13.06
CA GLN A 110 0.43 8.20 -13.46
C GLN A 110 0.71 8.50 -14.92
N SER A 111 -0.34 8.87 -15.66
CA SER A 111 -0.25 9.16 -17.08
C SER A 111 -0.80 10.56 -17.40
N LEU A 112 -0.20 11.20 -18.41
CA LEU A 112 -0.71 12.41 -19.06
C LEU A 112 -1.13 11.99 -20.47
N GLY A 113 -2.44 11.84 -20.67
CA GLY A 113 -2.96 11.20 -21.88
C GLY A 113 -2.41 9.78 -22.03
N PRO A 114 -1.87 9.40 -23.21
CA PRO A 114 -1.32 8.07 -23.44
C PRO A 114 0.08 7.86 -22.83
N VAL A 115 0.75 8.92 -22.36
CA VAL A 115 2.13 8.85 -21.88
C VAL A 115 2.18 8.61 -20.39
N GLN A 116 2.68 7.43 -19.97
CA GLN A 116 3.03 7.18 -18.58
C GLN A 116 4.26 8.02 -18.22
N HIS A 117 4.07 9.04 -17.38
CA HIS A 117 5.14 9.96 -17.01
C HIS A 117 5.77 9.65 -15.65
N LEU A 118 5.03 9.06 -14.72
CA LEU A 118 5.53 8.72 -13.38
C LEU A 118 5.17 7.27 -13.02
N ARG A 119 6.15 6.56 -12.45
CA ARG A 119 5.93 5.26 -11.80
C ARG A 119 6.42 5.36 -10.37
N VAL A 120 5.57 4.94 -9.43
CA VAL A 120 5.85 4.91 -7.99
C VAL A 120 5.74 3.48 -7.52
N VAL A 121 6.77 3.02 -6.83
CA VAL A 121 6.77 1.75 -6.14
C VAL A 121 6.87 2.00 -4.65
N ASP A 122 5.95 1.41 -3.92
CA ASP A 122 5.87 1.48 -2.48
C ASP A 122 5.72 0.06 -1.94
N ALA A 123 6.54 -0.34 -0.97
CA ALA A 123 6.57 -1.71 -0.51
C ALA A 123 7.02 -1.85 0.94
N TYR A 124 6.47 -2.87 1.59
CA TYR A 124 6.94 -3.40 2.87
C TYR A 124 7.26 -4.89 2.68
N VAL A 125 8.52 -5.25 2.64
CA VAL A 125 8.96 -6.62 2.34
C VAL A 125 10.10 -7.02 3.25
N GLY A 126 9.94 -8.11 4.03
CA GLY A 126 10.96 -8.58 4.96
C GLY A 126 11.28 -7.58 6.06
N ALA A 127 10.28 -6.85 6.56
CA ALA A 127 10.38 -5.77 7.54
C ALA A 127 11.16 -4.52 7.06
N GLU A 128 11.39 -4.39 5.74
CA GLU A 128 12.02 -3.23 5.12
C GLU A 128 10.99 -2.41 4.33
N GLY A 129 11.04 -1.07 4.50
CA GLY A 129 10.26 -0.13 3.69
C GLY A 129 11.05 0.29 2.44
N VAL A 130 10.38 0.34 1.31
CA VAL A 130 10.93 0.82 0.03
C VAL A 130 9.93 1.76 -0.61
N LEU A 131 10.34 3.00 -0.87
CA LEU A 131 9.62 3.94 -1.71
C LEU A 131 10.55 4.44 -2.81
N GLU A 132 10.15 4.28 -4.06
CA GLU A 132 10.92 4.75 -5.21
C GLU A 132 9.98 5.30 -6.28
N ALA A 133 10.22 6.54 -6.72
CA ALA A 133 9.48 7.17 -7.80
C ALA A 133 10.43 7.51 -8.95
N ARG A 134 10.00 7.24 -10.19
CA ARG A 134 10.79 7.50 -11.41
C ARG A 134 9.94 8.13 -12.50
N LEU A 135 10.49 9.14 -13.15
CA LEU A 135 9.96 9.65 -14.42
C LEU A 135 10.30 8.67 -15.54
N PHE A 136 9.32 8.38 -16.37
CA PHE A 136 9.40 7.44 -17.52
C PHE A 136 10.00 6.06 -17.14
N GLY A 137 9.88 5.67 -15.87
CA GLY A 137 10.43 4.43 -15.32
C GLY A 137 11.98 4.39 -15.25
N SER A 138 12.68 5.42 -15.66
CA SER A 138 14.16 5.46 -15.75
C SER A 138 14.79 6.49 -14.80
N VAL A 139 14.32 7.74 -14.80
CA VAL A 139 14.92 8.85 -14.04
C VAL A 139 14.39 8.87 -12.60
N PRO A 140 15.22 8.61 -11.58
CA PRO A 140 14.78 8.65 -10.20
C PRO A 140 14.46 10.08 -9.76
N VAL A 141 13.26 10.26 -9.15
CA VAL A 141 12.82 11.54 -8.57
C VAL A 141 12.63 11.47 -7.07
N ALA A 142 12.40 10.28 -6.54
CA ALA A 142 12.41 10.02 -5.10
C ALA A 142 12.91 8.61 -4.83
N ARG A 143 13.66 8.45 -3.74
CA ARG A 143 14.06 7.15 -3.20
C ARG A 143 14.20 7.29 -1.70
N MET A 144 13.45 6.47 -0.98
CA MET A 144 13.44 6.43 0.47
C MET A 144 13.60 5.00 0.96
N SER A 145 14.22 4.86 2.12
CA SER A 145 14.41 3.60 2.85
C SER A 145 14.73 3.93 4.31
N GLY A 146 14.88 2.92 5.14
CA GLY A 146 15.26 3.08 6.54
C GLY A 146 14.10 2.81 7.51
N ARG A 147 14.38 2.96 8.80
CA ARG A 147 13.47 2.52 9.88
C ARG A 147 12.15 3.30 9.91
N ASP A 148 12.20 4.61 9.69
CA ASP A 148 10.99 5.46 9.70
C ASP A 148 10.07 5.12 8.53
N LEU A 149 10.66 4.87 7.34
CA LEU A 149 9.87 4.40 6.21
C LEU A 149 9.27 3.01 6.49
N ALA A 150 10.07 2.07 6.98
CA ALA A 150 9.57 0.73 7.32
C ALA A 150 8.41 0.79 8.34
N LEU A 151 8.50 1.67 9.34
CA LEU A 151 7.40 1.92 10.27
C LEU A 151 6.19 2.52 9.56
N GLY A 152 6.38 3.51 8.68
CA GLY A 152 5.32 4.13 7.88
C GLY A 152 4.60 3.12 6.98
N GLU A 153 5.35 2.18 6.36
CA GLU A 153 4.78 1.13 5.50
C GLU A 153 4.08 0.03 6.33
N ALA A 154 4.56 -0.24 7.54
CA ALA A 154 3.84 -1.10 8.48
C ALA A 154 2.48 -0.52 8.87
N PHE A 155 2.38 0.80 9.12
CA PHE A 155 1.10 1.49 9.29
C PHE A 155 0.18 1.31 8.08
N ARG A 156 0.74 1.44 6.87
CA ARG A 156 -0.02 1.25 5.63
C ARG A 156 -0.53 -0.17 5.48
N TYR A 157 0.31 -1.18 5.70
CA TYR A 157 -0.10 -2.59 5.68
C TYR A 157 -1.28 -2.83 6.63
N LEU A 158 -1.22 -2.32 7.87
CA LEU A 158 -2.30 -2.46 8.82
C LEU A 158 -3.59 -1.78 8.35
N ALA A 159 -3.49 -0.55 7.83
CA ALA A 159 -4.65 0.22 7.39
C ALA A 159 -5.38 -0.42 6.19
N GLU A 160 -4.67 -1.17 5.36
CA GLU A 160 -5.20 -1.82 4.15
C GLU A 160 -5.74 -3.25 4.41
N LEU A 161 -5.75 -3.73 5.66
CA LEU A 161 -6.33 -5.04 6.02
C LEU A 161 -7.81 -5.23 5.59
N PRO A 162 -8.67 -4.19 5.50
CA PRO A 162 -10.00 -4.35 4.91
C PRO A 162 -9.98 -4.85 3.46
N TRP A 163 -8.90 -4.62 2.71
CA TRP A 163 -8.66 -5.18 1.37
C TRP A 163 -7.89 -6.51 1.38
N ALA A 164 -7.44 -6.96 2.55
CA ALA A 164 -6.75 -8.24 2.72
C ALA A 164 -7.32 -9.00 3.93
N PRO A 165 -8.63 -9.34 3.93
CA PRO A 165 -9.29 -9.95 5.10
C PRO A 165 -8.71 -11.32 5.46
N ASP A 166 -8.10 -12.02 4.50
CA ASP A 166 -7.38 -13.27 4.74
C ASP A 166 -6.20 -13.08 5.70
N ALA A 167 -5.49 -11.93 5.62
CA ALA A 167 -4.41 -11.60 6.55
C ALA A 167 -4.94 -11.38 7.99
N ILE A 168 -6.18 -10.93 8.15
CA ILE A 168 -6.81 -10.79 9.48
C ILE A 168 -6.88 -12.14 10.19
N LEU A 169 -7.36 -13.18 9.51
CA LEU A 169 -7.46 -14.53 10.06
C LEU A 169 -6.15 -15.32 9.99
N GLY A 170 -5.17 -14.87 9.19
CA GLY A 170 -4.03 -15.69 8.80
C GLY A 170 -2.65 -15.21 9.21
N ASN A 171 -2.48 -13.94 9.61
CA ASN A 171 -1.18 -13.38 9.93
C ASN A 171 -0.92 -13.38 11.46
N PRO A 172 -0.01 -14.24 11.97
CA PRO A 172 0.29 -14.32 13.39
C PRO A 172 1.11 -13.13 13.94
N GLU A 173 1.63 -12.26 13.08
CA GLU A 173 2.37 -11.06 13.51
C GLU A 173 1.43 -9.95 14.01
N LEU A 174 0.11 -10.07 13.74
CA LEU A 174 -0.88 -9.07 14.10
C LEU A 174 -1.39 -9.30 15.53
N ALA A 175 -1.24 -8.29 16.37
CA ALA A 175 -1.79 -8.30 17.72
C ALA A 175 -3.04 -7.40 17.78
N TRP A 176 -4.15 -7.95 18.28
CA TRP A 176 -5.45 -7.31 18.28
C TRP A 176 -5.92 -6.96 19.68
N ARG A 177 -6.58 -5.81 19.84
CA ARG A 177 -7.16 -5.37 21.12
C ARG A 177 -8.47 -4.61 20.88
N VAL A 178 -9.54 -5.01 21.53
CA VAL A 178 -10.79 -4.24 21.58
C VAL A 178 -10.55 -2.94 22.36
N THR A 179 -10.93 -1.81 21.79
CA THR A 179 -10.76 -0.47 22.36
C THR A 179 -12.07 0.26 22.59
N GLY A 180 -13.18 -0.29 22.09
CA GLY A 180 -14.54 0.22 22.25
C GLY A 180 -15.55 -0.77 21.68
N PRO A 181 -16.84 -0.49 21.82
CA PRO A 181 -17.89 -1.39 21.35
C PRO A 181 -17.87 -1.59 19.81
N ASP A 182 -17.42 -0.58 19.08
CA ASP A 182 -17.28 -0.57 17.62
C ASP A 182 -15.84 -0.36 17.16
N ARG A 183 -14.85 -0.56 18.05
CA ARG A 183 -13.45 -0.22 17.79
C ARG A 183 -12.49 -1.33 18.16
N VAL A 184 -11.62 -1.68 17.25
CA VAL A 184 -10.54 -2.64 17.46
C VAL A 184 -9.22 -2.09 16.96
N GLU A 185 -8.20 -2.11 17.80
CA GLU A 185 -6.83 -1.75 17.45
C GLU A 185 -6.08 -2.99 16.98
N VAL A 186 -5.33 -2.83 15.88
CA VAL A 186 -4.33 -3.79 15.41
C VAL A 186 -2.93 -3.18 15.55
N ARG A 187 -1.96 -4.02 15.91
CA ARG A 187 -0.56 -3.66 16.10
C ARG A 187 0.36 -4.57 15.31
N LEU A 188 1.45 -3.99 14.84
CA LEU A 188 2.56 -4.69 14.21
C LEU A 188 3.88 -4.14 14.75
N ALA A 189 4.70 -5.02 15.34
CA ALA A 189 6.03 -4.66 15.79
C ALA A 189 7.01 -4.57 14.61
N THR A 190 7.84 -3.53 14.60
CA THR A 190 8.90 -3.32 13.60
C THR A 190 10.20 -2.91 14.28
N GLN A 191 11.31 -2.89 13.55
CA GLN A 191 12.58 -2.38 14.07
C GLN A 191 12.54 -0.86 14.35
N GLY A 192 11.62 -0.11 13.70
CA GLY A 192 11.44 1.33 13.89
C GLY A 192 10.45 1.70 14.99
N GLY A 193 9.79 0.71 15.61
CA GLY A 193 8.73 0.92 16.60
C GLY A 193 7.53 0.01 16.37
N THR A 194 6.40 0.37 16.93
CA THR A 194 5.15 -0.40 16.75
C THR A 194 4.14 0.43 15.97
N ALA A 195 3.75 -0.04 14.79
CA ALA A 195 2.62 0.51 14.05
C ALA A 195 1.31 0.14 14.77
N ARG A 196 0.37 1.08 14.86
CA ARG A 196 -0.94 0.89 15.49
C ARG A 196 -2.02 1.56 14.65
N VAL A 197 -3.05 0.80 14.31
CA VAL A 197 -4.23 1.28 13.58
C VAL A 197 -5.46 0.86 14.33
N THR A 198 -6.39 1.77 14.54
CA THR A 198 -7.71 1.47 15.13
C THR A 198 -8.75 1.49 14.02
N PHE A 199 -9.44 0.39 13.84
CA PHE A 199 -10.59 0.27 12.96
C PHE A 199 -11.88 0.65 13.68
N ARG A 200 -12.77 1.31 12.95
CA ARG A 200 -14.14 1.57 13.36
C ARG A 200 -15.10 0.76 12.49
N PHE A 201 -16.02 0.08 13.15
CA PHE A 201 -17.03 -0.76 12.53
C PHE A 201 -18.39 -0.06 12.56
N ASP A 202 -19.22 -0.32 11.58
CA ASP A 202 -20.63 0.09 11.58
C ASP A 202 -21.52 -1.00 12.24
N ALA A 203 -22.85 -0.75 12.26
CA ALA A 203 -23.82 -1.66 12.83
C ALA A 203 -23.94 -3.00 12.05
N ALA A 204 -23.55 -3.02 10.77
CA ALA A 204 -23.48 -4.25 9.97
C ALA A 204 -22.19 -5.04 10.24
N GLY A 205 -21.25 -4.45 11.00
CA GLY A 205 -19.93 -5.00 11.31
C GLY A 205 -18.91 -4.79 10.20
N ASP A 206 -19.17 -3.92 9.24
CA ASP A 206 -18.20 -3.56 8.21
C ASP A 206 -17.22 -2.51 8.74
N ILE A 207 -15.95 -2.60 8.32
CA ILE A 207 -14.95 -1.60 8.66
C ILE A 207 -15.20 -0.36 7.79
N VAL A 208 -15.63 0.74 8.41
CA VAL A 208 -15.96 1.98 7.69
C VAL A 208 -14.95 3.09 7.91
N GLY A 209 -13.97 2.88 8.78
CA GLY A 209 -12.93 3.86 9.03
C GLY A 209 -11.71 3.26 9.70
N MET A 210 -10.59 3.97 9.58
CA MET A 210 -9.38 3.68 10.32
C MET A 210 -8.73 4.98 10.82
N GLU A 211 -8.06 4.88 11.96
CA GLU A 211 -7.32 5.96 12.60
C GLU A 211 -5.96 5.46 13.08
N ALA A 212 -4.94 6.29 12.95
CA ALA A 212 -3.61 6.04 13.47
C ALA A 212 -2.99 7.35 13.96
N SER A 213 -2.34 7.34 15.10
CA SER A 213 -1.63 8.50 15.63
C SER A 213 -0.13 8.34 15.46
N GLY A 214 0.55 9.46 15.20
CA GLY A 214 2.00 9.51 15.18
C GLY A 214 2.64 8.69 14.04
N ARG A 215 1.97 8.55 12.89
CA ARG A 215 2.56 7.90 11.72
C ARG A 215 3.74 8.73 11.20
N PRO A 216 4.93 8.13 10.92
CA PRO A 216 6.02 8.82 10.24
C PRO A 216 5.53 9.44 8.92
N ALA A 217 5.84 10.71 8.73
CA ALA A 217 5.39 11.51 7.58
C ALA A 217 6.40 12.62 7.28
N ARG A 218 6.09 13.43 6.28
CA ARG A 218 6.76 14.71 6.05
C ARG A 218 5.77 15.84 6.30
N ASP A 219 6.23 16.89 6.96
CA ASP A 219 5.43 18.11 7.14
C ASP A 219 5.25 18.89 5.83
N ALA A 220 4.56 20.03 5.89
CA ALA A 220 4.32 20.86 4.71
C ALA A 220 5.61 21.46 4.11
N ALA A 221 6.70 21.54 4.88
CA ALA A 221 8.03 21.97 4.44
C ALA A 221 8.88 20.81 3.92
N GLY A 222 8.38 19.57 3.98
CA GLY A 222 9.09 18.36 3.56
C GLY A 222 10.06 17.80 4.61
N MET A 223 10.01 18.29 5.85
CA MET A 223 10.81 17.79 6.96
C MET A 223 10.18 16.56 7.60
N ASN A 224 11.00 15.69 8.19
CA ASN A 224 10.49 14.53 8.92
C ASN A 224 9.60 14.98 10.08
N ALA A 225 8.43 14.40 10.17
CA ALA A 225 7.41 14.66 11.18
C ALA A 225 6.62 13.39 11.51
N THR A 226 5.79 13.46 12.51
CA THR A 226 4.75 12.46 12.77
C THR A 226 3.39 13.15 12.69
N LEU A 227 2.46 12.54 11.97
CA LEU A 227 1.12 13.07 11.78
C LEU A 227 0.08 12.01 12.12
N ASP A 228 -1.07 12.47 12.60
CA ASP A 228 -2.24 11.62 12.68
C ASP A 228 -2.75 11.30 11.27
N TRP A 229 -3.28 10.11 11.11
CA TRP A 229 -3.64 9.55 9.82
C TRP A 229 -5.01 8.88 9.89
N ARG A 230 -5.86 9.15 8.92
CA ARG A 230 -7.24 8.65 8.88
C ARG A 230 -7.57 8.13 7.51
N GLY A 231 -8.53 7.20 7.47
CA GLY A 231 -9.10 6.69 6.23
C GLY A 231 -10.53 6.25 6.41
N THR A 232 -11.22 6.10 5.28
CA THR A 232 -12.59 5.61 5.21
C THR A 232 -12.70 4.52 4.17
N PHE A 233 -13.65 3.60 4.39
CA PHE A 233 -13.98 2.51 3.49
C PHE A 233 -15.48 2.51 3.23
N ALA A 234 -15.87 2.24 2.00
CA ALA A 234 -17.28 2.23 1.58
C ALA A 234 -17.53 1.28 0.40
N ASP A 235 -18.79 1.19 0.01
CA ASP A 235 -19.24 0.47 -1.19
C ASP A 235 -18.85 -1.03 -1.14
N TYR A 236 -19.16 -1.70 -0.02
CA TYR A 236 -18.90 -3.12 0.18
C TYR A 236 -19.64 -3.97 -0.83
N ARG A 237 -18.93 -4.77 -1.60
CA ARG A 237 -19.48 -5.69 -2.59
C ARG A 237 -18.59 -6.89 -2.85
N GLN A 238 -19.12 -7.89 -3.56
CA GLN A 238 -18.31 -9.02 -4.03
C GLN A 238 -17.37 -8.55 -5.14
N ILE A 239 -16.06 -8.79 -4.93
CA ILE A 239 -14.98 -8.53 -5.90
C ILE A 239 -14.12 -9.78 -5.96
N GLY A 240 -14.21 -10.53 -7.05
CA GLY A 240 -13.59 -11.84 -7.13
C GLY A 240 -14.09 -12.79 -6.01
N PRO A 241 -13.21 -13.49 -5.29
CA PRO A 241 -13.62 -14.44 -4.27
C PRO A 241 -13.95 -13.80 -2.90
N ARG A 242 -13.90 -12.47 -2.76
CA ARG A 242 -14.10 -11.78 -1.47
C ARG A 242 -15.12 -10.66 -1.54
N ARG A 243 -15.86 -10.45 -0.43
CA ARG A 243 -16.68 -9.26 -0.21
C ARG A 243 -15.82 -8.18 0.45
N LEU A 244 -15.55 -7.08 -0.27
CA LEU A 244 -14.58 -6.06 0.10
C LEU A 244 -15.16 -4.66 -0.07
N PRO A 245 -14.63 -3.65 0.66
CA PRO A 245 -14.93 -2.26 0.32
C PRO A 245 -14.32 -1.94 -1.04
N GLU A 246 -15.16 -1.57 -2.02
CA GLU A 246 -14.67 -1.14 -3.33
C GLU A 246 -13.92 0.18 -3.20
N TYR A 247 -14.45 1.11 -2.40
CA TYR A 247 -13.88 2.45 -2.20
C TYR A 247 -13.04 2.51 -0.92
N GLY A 248 -11.91 3.22 -1.02
CA GLY A 248 -11.10 3.64 0.12
C GLY A 248 -10.47 5.01 -0.11
N GLU A 249 -10.41 5.79 0.97
CA GLU A 249 -9.76 7.09 1.01
C GLU A 249 -8.87 7.18 2.24
N VAL A 250 -7.72 7.87 2.11
CA VAL A 250 -6.80 8.06 3.22
C VAL A 250 -6.11 9.43 3.13
N GLY A 251 -5.88 10.03 4.29
CA GLY A 251 -5.26 11.36 4.40
C GLY A 251 -4.61 11.60 5.75
N TYR A 252 -3.82 12.64 5.82
CA TYR A 252 -3.23 13.14 7.07
C TYR A 252 -4.15 14.16 7.76
N VAL A 253 -4.05 14.20 9.09
CA VAL A 253 -4.65 15.25 9.90
C VAL A 253 -3.56 16.27 10.17
N TRP A 254 -3.63 17.39 9.49
CA TRP A 254 -2.64 18.45 9.58
C TRP A 254 -2.91 19.38 10.75
N PRO A 255 -1.90 19.77 11.54
CA PRO A 255 -2.05 20.81 12.54
C PRO A 255 -2.66 22.10 11.95
N GLY A 256 -3.72 22.62 12.56
CA GLY A 256 -4.38 23.86 12.17
C GLY A 256 -5.31 23.78 10.93
N THR A 257 -5.18 22.78 10.06
CA THR A 257 -6.02 22.66 8.84
C THR A 257 -6.89 21.39 8.81
N GLY A 258 -6.66 20.44 9.73
CA GLY A 258 -7.48 19.23 9.86
C GLY A 258 -7.17 18.15 8.81
N TYR A 259 -8.15 17.30 8.56
CA TYR A 259 -8.02 16.18 7.66
C TYR A 259 -7.91 16.62 6.20
N GLU A 260 -6.92 16.07 5.49
CA GLU A 260 -6.75 16.28 4.06
C GLU A 260 -6.40 14.94 3.40
N PRO A 261 -7.26 14.42 2.50
CA PRO A 261 -6.98 13.18 1.79
C PRO A 261 -5.85 13.38 0.78
N TYR A 262 -4.97 12.38 0.66
CA TYR A 262 -3.94 12.35 -0.38
C TYR A 262 -4.13 11.20 -1.37
N PHE A 263 -4.84 10.15 -1.00
CA PHE A 263 -5.21 9.05 -1.87
C PHE A 263 -6.70 8.74 -1.72
N ARG A 264 -7.36 8.47 -2.83
CA ARG A 264 -8.69 7.88 -2.89
C ARG A 264 -8.80 7.00 -4.12
N GLY A 265 -9.49 5.87 -4.03
CA GLY A 265 -9.56 4.95 -5.14
C GLY A 265 -10.55 3.81 -4.95
N ARG A 266 -10.71 3.05 -6.01
CA ARG A 266 -11.54 1.85 -6.06
C ARG A 266 -10.69 0.66 -6.44
N ILE A 267 -10.92 -0.48 -5.77
CA ILE A 267 -10.25 -1.73 -6.10
C ILE A 267 -11.06 -2.53 -7.13
N ARG A 268 -10.35 -3.29 -7.94
CA ARG A 268 -10.90 -4.19 -8.97
C ARG A 268 -10.02 -5.44 -9.09
N ASP A 269 -10.53 -6.45 -9.79
CA ASP A 269 -9.77 -7.64 -10.21
C ASP A 269 -9.04 -8.31 -9.03
N TYR A 270 -9.81 -8.60 -7.97
CA TYR A 270 -9.26 -9.20 -6.75
C TYR A 270 -9.03 -10.70 -6.91
N HIS A 271 -7.85 -11.16 -6.58
CA HIS A 271 -7.43 -12.55 -6.63
C HIS A 271 -6.73 -12.96 -5.33
N VAL A 272 -6.81 -14.25 -5.00
CA VAL A 272 -6.03 -14.89 -3.93
C VAL A 272 -5.26 -16.07 -4.51
N ALA A 273 -4.08 -16.34 -3.97
CA ALA A 273 -3.20 -17.42 -4.44
C ALA A 273 -2.53 -18.16 -3.27
N PRO A 274 -2.30 -19.49 -3.43
CA PRO A 274 -1.53 -20.32 -2.49
C PRO A 274 -0.05 -19.98 -2.45
#